data_de15eea660da34b435ec46a56be08b5f
#
_entry.id   de15eea660da34b435ec46a56be08b5f
#
_cell.length_a   1.000
_cell.length_b   1.000
_cell.length_c   1.000
_cell.angle_alpha   90.00
_cell.angle_beta   90.00
_cell.angle_gamma   90.00
#
_symmetry.space_group_name_H-M   'P 1'
#
loop_
_entity.id
_entity.type
_entity.pdbx_description
1 polymer ?
#
loop_
_entity_poly.entity_id
_entity_poly.type
_entity_poly.pdbx_seq_one_letter_code
_entity_poly.pdbx_strand_id
1 'polypeptide(L)'
;MTTMNSGGRTVGRTNIQKATLAVGVVFLLVGVLGFIPGITSNYESLGFAGHGSGALLLGIFQVSILHNIVHLLFGIAGIAMARAAAASKNYLVVGGAIYLVLWLYGLLIGQDSGANFVPVNSADNWLHFVLGVAMIGLGVALSRGTARTGRTSTAAR
;
A
#
# COMPACT_ATOMS: atom_id res chain seq x y z
N MET A 1 52.75 -2.09 11.16
CA MET A 1 51.39 -2.61 11.48
C MET A 1 50.38 -1.59 10.98
N THR A 2 49.83 -1.83 9.79
CA THR A 2 48.87 -0.89 9.15
C THR A 2 47.49 -1.42 9.41
N THR A 3 46.76 -0.77 10.28
CA THR A 3 45.34 -1.09 10.57
C THR A 3 44.49 -0.60 9.40
N MET A 4 44.01 -1.52 8.57
CA MET A 4 42.97 -1.23 7.57
C MET A 4 41.67 -0.96 8.30
N ASN A 5 41.25 0.31 8.34
CA ASN A 5 39.96 0.73 8.82
C ASN A 5 38.94 0.43 7.72
N SER A 6 38.27 -0.73 7.81
CA SER A 6 37.12 -1.07 6.96
C SER A 6 35.91 -0.29 7.42
N GLY A 7 35.82 0.97 7.01
CA GLY A 7 34.63 1.80 7.16
C GLY A 7 33.45 1.17 6.41
N GLY A 8 32.67 0.35 7.09
CA GLY A 8 31.42 -0.20 6.57
C GLY A 8 30.49 0.93 6.18
N ARG A 9 30.38 1.24 4.87
CA ARG A 9 29.34 2.12 4.35
C ARG A 9 27.99 1.47 4.65
N THR A 10 27.26 2.01 5.59
CA THR A 10 25.83 1.72 5.73
C THR A 10 25.14 2.22 4.47
N VAL A 11 24.85 1.30 3.56
CA VAL A 11 24.08 1.65 2.35
C VAL A 11 22.67 1.99 2.79
N GLY A 12 22.36 3.28 2.81
CA GLY A 12 21.02 3.77 3.14
C GLY A 12 19.97 3.23 2.17
N ARG A 13 18.70 3.15 2.62
CA ARG A 13 17.58 2.73 1.76
C ARG A 13 17.47 3.60 0.52
N THR A 14 17.26 2.97 -0.63
CA THR A 14 16.96 3.66 -1.89
C THR A 14 15.60 4.36 -1.83
N ASN A 15 15.36 5.31 -2.73
CA ASN A 15 14.09 6.06 -2.75
C ASN A 15 12.87 5.16 -2.96
N ILE A 16 12.99 4.10 -3.77
CA ILE A 16 11.90 3.15 -3.97
C ILE A 16 11.61 2.34 -2.70
N GLN A 17 12.62 1.98 -1.92
CA GLN A 17 12.45 1.31 -0.64
C GLN A 17 11.79 2.23 0.41
N LYS A 18 12.14 3.52 0.40
CA LYS A 18 11.51 4.52 1.28
C LYS A 18 10.03 4.72 0.91
N ALA A 19 9.73 4.83 -0.39
CA ALA A 19 8.36 4.96 -0.87
C ALA A 19 7.52 3.74 -0.50
N THR A 20 8.05 2.52 -0.71
CA THR A 20 7.37 1.28 -0.34
C THR A 20 7.12 1.19 1.17
N LEU A 21 8.12 1.59 1.98
CA LEU A 21 7.96 1.63 3.43
C LEU A 21 6.85 2.61 3.85
N ALA A 22 6.83 3.81 3.25
CA ALA A 22 5.79 4.81 3.54
C ALA A 22 4.40 4.30 3.18
N VAL A 23 4.24 3.70 2.00
CA VAL A 23 2.97 3.08 1.57
C VAL A 23 2.57 1.95 2.53
N GLY A 24 3.49 1.06 2.89
CA GLY A 24 3.22 -0.03 3.85
C GLY A 24 2.78 0.47 5.22
N VAL A 25 3.41 1.54 5.73
CA VAL A 25 3.02 2.18 6.99
C VAL A 25 1.63 2.79 6.90
N VAL A 26 1.31 3.47 5.80
CA VAL A 26 -0.04 4.03 5.58
C VAL A 26 -1.10 2.93 5.60
N PHE A 27 -0.87 1.80 4.92
CA PHE A 27 -1.79 0.67 4.93
C PHE A 27 -1.97 0.07 6.33
N LEU A 28 -0.87 -0.08 7.10
CA LEU A 28 -0.98 -0.52 8.49
C LEU A 28 -1.83 0.45 9.33
N LEU A 29 -1.58 1.74 9.20
CA LEU A 29 -2.34 2.75 9.93
C LEU A 29 -3.83 2.67 9.58
N VAL A 30 -4.18 2.60 8.29
CA VAL A 30 -5.58 2.46 7.84
C VAL A 30 -6.22 1.20 8.46
N GLY A 31 -5.54 0.06 8.41
CA GLY A 31 -6.03 -1.19 8.97
C GLY A 31 -6.23 -1.12 10.50
N VAL A 32 -5.31 -0.49 11.24
CA VAL A 32 -5.43 -0.29 12.68
C VAL A 32 -6.55 0.69 13.01
N LEU A 33 -6.59 1.85 12.35
CA LEU A 33 -7.57 2.91 12.60
C LEU A 33 -9.00 2.43 12.32
N GLY A 34 -9.19 1.51 11.37
CA GLY A 34 -10.48 0.87 11.10
C GLY A 34 -11.04 0.05 12.28
N PHE A 35 -10.21 -0.30 13.27
CA PHE A 35 -10.63 -0.97 14.50
C PHE A 35 -10.76 -0.05 15.71
N ILE A 36 -10.60 1.26 15.55
CA ILE A 36 -10.63 2.20 16.69
C ILE A 36 -11.97 2.92 16.73
N PRO A 37 -12.82 2.68 17.77
CA PRO A 37 -14.04 3.43 17.98
C PRO A 37 -13.75 4.94 18.09
N GLY A 38 -14.59 5.76 17.47
CA GLY A 38 -14.42 7.21 17.44
C GLY A 38 -13.62 7.70 16.22
N ILE A 39 -12.59 6.97 15.76
CA ILE A 39 -11.94 7.20 14.47
C ILE A 39 -12.78 6.55 13.36
N THR A 40 -13.29 5.36 13.63
CA THR A 40 -14.32 4.70 12.83
C THR A 40 -15.67 4.99 13.44
N SER A 41 -16.50 5.73 12.72
CA SER A 41 -17.87 6.04 13.09
C SER A 41 -18.80 4.86 12.80
N ASN A 42 -19.98 4.83 13.45
CA ASN A 42 -20.92 3.71 13.41
C ASN A 42 -20.27 2.37 13.73
N TYR A 43 -19.35 2.37 14.70
CA TYR A 43 -18.50 1.21 15.00
C TYR A 43 -19.30 -0.03 15.39
N GLU A 44 -20.45 0.13 16.03
CA GLU A 44 -21.40 -0.93 16.37
C GLU A 44 -21.96 -1.67 15.13
N SER A 45 -21.89 -1.02 13.96
CA SER A 45 -22.28 -1.60 12.66
C SER A 45 -21.12 -2.23 11.90
N LEU A 46 -19.94 -2.39 12.55
CA LEU A 46 -18.76 -3.00 11.93
C LEU A 46 -19.02 -4.51 11.71
N GLY A 47 -19.41 -4.87 10.51
CA GLY A 47 -19.63 -6.25 10.09
C GLY A 47 -18.32 -6.97 9.77
N PHE A 48 -18.36 -8.32 9.76
CA PHE A 48 -17.20 -9.11 9.34
C PHE A 48 -16.80 -8.85 7.90
N ALA A 49 -17.79 -8.85 6.98
CA ALA A 49 -17.62 -8.63 5.54
C ALA A 49 -18.96 -8.22 4.93
N GLY A 50 -18.93 -7.79 3.67
CA GLY A 50 -20.14 -7.50 2.90
C GLY A 50 -20.65 -6.07 3.05
N HIS A 51 -21.49 -5.67 2.11
CA HIS A 51 -22.06 -4.33 2.00
C HIS A 51 -22.90 -3.89 3.24
N GLY A 52 -23.35 -4.85 4.05
CA GLY A 52 -24.08 -4.57 5.30
C GLY A 52 -23.22 -3.99 6.42
N SER A 53 -21.89 -3.90 6.28
CA SER A 53 -21.05 -3.19 7.23
C SER A 53 -21.29 -1.68 7.09
N GLY A 54 -21.88 -1.06 8.12
CA GLY A 54 -22.19 0.37 8.14
C GLY A 54 -21.10 1.26 8.74
N ALA A 55 -19.98 0.68 9.16
CA ALA A 55 -18.88 1.40 9.78
C ALA A 55 -18.08 2.21 8.75
N LEU A 56 -17.73 3.46 9.13
CA LEU A 56 -17.03 4.39 8.25
C LEU A 56 -15.74 4.90 8.90
N LEU A 57 -14.60 4.52 8.39
CA LEU A 57 -13.31 5.08 8.78
C LEU A 57 -13.27 6.57 8.42
N LEU A 58 -12.94 7.42 9.40
CA LEU A 58 -12.97 8.88 9.31
C LEU A 58 -14.33 9.45 8.87
N GLY A 59 -15.41 8.67 9.02
CA GLY A 59 -16.75 9.06 8.58
C GLY A 59 -16.96 9.04 7.05
N ILE A 60 -16.02 8.52 6.27
CA ILE A 60 -16.00 8.61 4.81
C ILE A 60 -15.87 7.23 4.16
N PHE A 61 -14.91 6.42 4.58
CA PHE A 61 -14.53 5.18 3.91
C PHE A 61 -15.22 3.99 4.56
N GLN A 62 -15.96 3.21 3.77
CA GLN A 62 -16.65 2.03 4.28
C GLN A 62 -15.65 0.93 4.62
N VAL A 63 -15.73 0.41 5.84
CA VAL A 63 -14.82 -0.62 6.32
C VAL A 63 -15.58 -1.81 6.90
N SER A 64 -14.91 -2.95 6.91
CA SER A 64 -15.33 -4.16 7.60
C SER A 64 -14.13 -4.78 8.31
N ILE A 65 -14.34 -5.78 9.15
CA ILE A 65 -13.25 -6.54 9.78
C ILE A 65 -12.32 -7.11 8.71
N LEU A 66 -12.88 -7.73 7.66
CA LEU A 66 -12.11 -8.28 6.55
C LEU A 66 -11.32 -7.18 5.81
N HIS A 67 -11.94 -6.04 5.52
CA HIS A 67 -11.29 -4.89 4.88
C HIS A 67 -10.07 -4.43 5.70
N ASN A 68 -10.26 -4.23 7.00
CA ASN A 68 -9.18 -3.82 7.90
C ASN A 68 -8.04 -4.84 7.96
N ILE A 69 -8.36 -6.15 8.02
CA ILE A 69 -7.36 -7.22 8.00
C ILE A 69 -6.56 -7.21 6.69
N VAL A 70 -7.22 -7.06 5.55
CA VAL A 70 -6.53 -6.97 4.24
C VAL A 70 -5.56 -5.79 4.22
N HIS A 71 -5.94 -4.63 4.77
CA HIS A 71 -5.05 -3.47 4.89
C HIS A 71 -3.84 -3.75 5.79
N LEU A 72 -4.04 -4.42 6.92
CA LEU A 72 -2.93 -4.84 7.79
C LEU A 72 -1.95 -5.77 7.06
N LEU A 73 -2.45 -6.78 6.36
CA LEU A 73 -1.62 -7.72 5.60
C LEU A 73 -0.86 -7.01 4.48
N PHE A 74 -1.52 -6.11 3.76
CA PHE A 74 -0.89 -5.30 2.71
C PHE A 74 0.21 -4.41 3.29
N GLY A 75 -0.03 -3.80 4.44
CA GLY A 75 0.94 -2.98 5.16
C GLY A 75 2.15 -3.78 5.61
N ILE A 76 1.95 -4.96 6.22
CA ILE A 76 3.03 -5.87 6.63
C ILE A 76 3.86 -6.30 5.42
N ALA A 77 3.20 -6.68 4.31
CA ALA A 77 3.87 -7.04 3.07
C ALA A 77 4.72 -5.87 2.53
N GLY A 78 4.19 -4.64 2.54
CA GLY A 78 4.91 -3.44 2.12
C GLY A 78 6.17 -3.19 2.94
N ILE A 79 6.09 -3.27 4.27
CA ILE A 79 7.25 -3.12 5.17
C ILE A 79 8.28 -4.23 4.93
N ALA A 80 7.84 -5.47 4.77
CA ALA A 80 8.73 -6.59 4.50
C ALA A 80 9.45 -6.42 3.15
N MET A 81 8.73 -6.05 2.10
CA MET A 81 9.26 -5.88 0.74
C MET A 81 10.12 -4.61 0.59
N ALA A 82 9.99 -3.62 1.48
CA ALA A 82 10.83 -2.42 1.51
C ALA A 82 12.32 -2.72 1.84
N ARG A 83 12.66 -3.96 2.18
CA ARG A 83 14.05 -4.38 2.47
C ARG A 83 14.91 -4.52 1.21
N ALA A 84 14.32 -4.73 0.04
CA ALA A 84 15.02 -4.88 -1.23
C ALA A 84 14.38 -4.04 -2.34
N ALA A 85 15.19 -3.39 -3.18
CA ALA A 85 14.69 -2.49 -4.23
C ALA A 85 13.84 -3.22 -5.28
N ALA A 86 14.19 -4.46 -5.66
CA ALA A 86 13.41 -5.26 -6.60
C ALA A 86 12.05 -5.67 -6.01
N ALA A 87 12.03 -6.10 -4.73
CA ALA A 87 10.79 -6.41 -4.04
C ALA A 87 9.90 -5.17 -3.87
N SER A 88 10.48 -4.01 -3.56
CA SER A 88 9.79 -2.72 -3.48
C SER A 88 9.09 -2.36 -4.80
N LYS A 89 9.80 -2.54 -5.93
CA LYS A 89 9.20 -2.33 -7.24
C LYS A 89 8.00 -3.25 -7.48
N ASN A 90 8.16 -4.53 -7.18
CA ASN A 90 7.08 -5.51 -7.37
C ASN A 90 5.88 -5.18 -6.49
N TYR A 91 6.10 -4.83 -5.22
CA TYR A 91 5.02 -4.42 -4.31
C TYR A 91 4.25 -3.21 -4.86
N LEU A 92 4.95 -2.16 -5.29
CA LEU A 92 4.32 -0.94 -5.79
C LEU A 92 3.58 -1.19 -7.12
N VAL A 93 4.20 -1.90 -8.07
CA VAL A 93 3.57 -2.11 -9.39
C VAL A 93 2.43 -3.12 -9.31
N VAL A 94 2.66 -4.28 -8.70
CA VAL A 94 1.62 -5.33 -8.59
C VAL A 94 0.51 -4.89 -7.66
N GLY A 95 0.87 -4.29 -6.50
CA GLY A 95 -0.12 -3.75 -5.57
C GLY A 95 -0.96 -2.66 -6.23
N GLY A 96 -0.34 -1.73 -6.94
CA GLY A 96 -1.07 -0.70 -7.68
C GLY A 96 -1.99 -1.28 -8.76
N ALA A 97 -1.57 -2.32 -9.48
CA ALA A 97 -2.42 -3.02 -10.45
C ALA A 97 -3.64 -3.69 -9.77
N ILE A 98 -3.44 -4.31 -8.60
CA ILE A 98 -4.54 -4.86 -7.80
C ILE A 98 -5.55 -3.76 -7.44
N TYR A 99 -5.09 -2.59 -7.01
CA TYR A 99 -5.96 -1.45 -6.68
C TYR A 99 -6.75 -0.92 -7.89
N LEU A 100 -6.14 -0.90 -9.08
CA LEU A 100 -6.88 -0.54 -10.31
C LEU A 100 -7.93 -1.60 -10.68
N VAL A 101 -7.64 -2.89 -10.48
CA VAL A 101 -8.63 -3.95 -10.66
C VAL A 101 -9.79 -3.81 -9.66
N LEU A 102 -9.50 -3.51 -8.38
CA LEU A 102 -10.52 -3.26 -7.37
C LEU A 102 -11.36 -2.03 -7.71
N TRP A 103 -10.76 -0.97 -8.22
CA TRP A 103 -11.47 0.21 -8.72
C TRP A 103 -12.43 -0.14 -9.85
N LEU A 104 -11.97 -0.87 -10.88
CA LEU A 104 -12.82 -1.34 -11.98
C LEU A 104 -13.95 -2.23 -11.48
N TYR A 105 -13.64 -3.15 -10.57
CA TYR A 105 -14.62 -4.00 -9.91
C TYR A 105 -15.70 -3.18 -9.21
N GLY A 106 -15.30 -2.18 -8.40
CA GLY A 106 -16.22 -1.30 -7.69
C GLY A 106 -17.08 -0.41 -8.61
N LEU A 107 -16.65 -0.15 -9.88
CA LEU A 107 -17.49 0.53 -10.88
C LEU A 107 -18.54 -0.40 -11.48
N LEU A 108 -18.28 -1.70 -11.54
CA LEU A 108 -19.13 -2.67 -12.22
C LEU A 108 -20.17 -3.32 -11.30
N ILE A 109 -19.90 -3.37 -9.99
CA ILE A 109 -20.83 -3.97 -9.02
C ILE A 109 -21.76 -2.92 -8.41
N GLY A 110 -23.00 -3.31 -8.10
CA GLY A 110 -23.87 -2.51 -7.24
C GLY A 110 -23.32 -2.49 -5.82
N GLN A 111 -23.25 -1.31 -5.20
CA GLN A 111 -22.72 -1.17 -3.84
C GLN A 111 -23.54 -1.96 -2.80
N ASP A 112 -24.85 -2.11 -3.03
CA ASP A 112 -25.77 -2.86 -2.17
C ASP A 112 -25.89 -4.35 -2.57
N SER A 113 -25.08 -4.82 -3.50
CA SER A 113 -25.11 -6.22 -3.95
C SER A 113 -24.24 -7.12 -3.06
N GLY A 114 -24.61 -8.41 -2.98
CA GLY A 114 -23.80 -9.41 -2.30
C GLY A 114 -22.40 -9.58 -2.91
N ALA A 115 -22.17 -9.10 -4.13
CA ALA A 115 -20.84 -9.07 -4.76
C ALA A 115 -19.90 -8.09 -4.04
N ASN A 116 -20.41 -7.04 -3.35
CA ASN A 116 -19.62 -6.11 -2.54
C ASN A 116 -19.22 -6.75 -1.19
N PHE A 117 -18.54 -7.88 -1.22
CA PHE A 117 -18.20 -8.67 -0.02
C PHE A 117 -17.03 -8.08 0.79
N VAL A 118 -16.10 -7.37 0.17
CA VAL A 118 -15.18 -6.45 0.84
C VAL A 118 -15.73 -5.06 0.58
N PRO A 119 -16.47 -4.49 1.53
CA PRO A 119 -17.31 -3.34 1.23
C PRO A 119 -16.48 -2.15 0.77
N VAL A 120 -16.95 -1.55 -0.32
CA VAL A 120 -16.43 -0.30 -0.85
C VAL A 120 -17.59 0.62 -1.19
N ASN A 121 -17.49 1.86 -0.79
CA ASN A 121 -18.39 2.93 -1.24
C ASN A 121 -17.75 3.75 -2.37
N SER A 122 -18.39 4.79 -2.84
CA SER A 122 -17.85 5.64 -3.91
C SER A 122 -16.53 6.31 -3.53
N ALA A 123 -16.35 6.72 -2.28
CA ALA A 123 -15.11 7.33 -1.81
C ALA A 123 -13.96 6.33 -1.81
N ASP A 124 -14.19 5.10 -1.32
CA ASP A 124 -13.23 4.00 -1.37
C ASP A 124 -12.81 3.72 -2.81
N ASN A 125 -13.80 3.67 -3.70
CA ASN A 125 -13.54 3.32 -5.10
C ASN A 125 -12.61 4.34 -5.76
N TRP A 126 -12.83 5.63 -5.58
CA TRP A 126 -11.95 6.66 -6.11
C TRP A 126 -10.58 6.68 -5.41
N LEU A 127 -10.52 6.38 -4.11
CA LEU A 127 -9.27 6.22 -3.40
C LEU A 127 -8.44 5.06 -3.98
N HIS A 128 -9.08 3.94 -4.31
CA HIS A 128 -8.41 2.80 -4.97
C HIS A 128 -7.80 3.20 -6.32
N PHE A 129 -8.50 4.01 -7.12
CA PHE A 129 -7.95 4.56 -8.36
C PHE A 129 -6.68 5.38 -8.11
N VAL A 130 -6.76 6.36 -7.21
CA VAL A 130 -5.63 7.25 -6.90
C VAL A 130 -4.44 6.45 -6.37
N LEU A 131 -4.68 5.52 -5.44
CA LEU A 131 -3.63 4.64 -4.90
C LEU A 131 -3.00 3.76 -5.97
N GLY A 132 -3.82 3.17 -6.84
CA GLY A 132 -3.34 2.32 -7.93
C GLY A 132 -2.41 3.06 -8.88
N VAL A 133 -2.82 4.25 -9.34
CA VAL A 133 -2.02 5.10 -10.23
C VAL A 133 -0.74 5.59 -9.53
N ALA A 134 -0.85 6.05 -8.27
CA ALA A 134 0.28 6.55 -7.52
C ALA A 134 1.32 5.45 -7.25
N MET A 135 0.90 4.26 -6.83
CA MET A 135 1.79 3.14 -6.56
C MET A 135 2.52 2.69 -7.82
N ILE A 136 1.83 2.53 -8.95
CA ILE A 136 2.47 2.17 -10.23
C ILE A 136 3.44 3.28 -10.65
N GLY A 137 3.03 4.54 -10.59
CA GLY A 137 3.86 5.68 -10.93
C GLY A 137 5.16 5.73 -10.12
N LEU A 138 5.07 5.56 -8.80
CA LEU A 138 6.24 5.47 -7.90
C LEU A 138 7.12 4.26 -8.23
N GLY A 139 6.51 3.09 -8.44
CA GLY A 139 7.22 1.86 -8.78
C GLY A 139 8.03 1.97 -10.06
N VAL A 140 7.47 2.59 -11.10
CA VAL A 140 8.14 2.78 -12.40
C VAL A 140 9.16 3.91 -12.35
N ALA A 141 8.80 5.08 -11.82
CA ALA A 141 9.68 6.24 -11.80
C ALA A 141 10.94 6.04 -10.96
N LEU A 142 10.78 5.50 -9.74
CA LEU A 142 11.89 5.32 -8.82
C LEU A 142 12.79 4.12 -9.16
N SER A 143 12.27 3.12 -9.89
CA SER A 143 13.12 2.00 -10.36
C SER A 143 14.11 2.43 -11.46
N ARG A 144 13.76 3.43 -12.27
CA ARG A 144 14.66 3.97 -13.31
C ARG A 144 15.87 4.70 -12.72
N GLY A 145 15.71 5.34 -11.56
CA GLY A 145 16.79 6.05 -10.87
C GLY A 145 17.89 5.13 -10.34
N THR A 146 17.54 3.93 -9.87
CA THR A 146 18.51 2.95 -9.37
C THR A 146 19.35 2.32 -10.49
N ALA A 147 18.81 2.16 -11.70
CA ALA A 147 19.52 1.63 -12.85
C ALA A 147 20.59 2.61 -13.40
N ARG A 148 20.35 3.91 -13.25
CA ARG A 148 21.23 4.96 -13.77
C ARG A 148 22.50 5.15 -12.91
N THR A 149 22.38 5.03 -11.59
CA THR A 149 23.52 5.14 -10.66
C THR A 149 24.49 3.94 -10.76
N GLY A 150 24.01 2.75 -11.11
CA GLY A 150 24.86 1.58 -11.32
C GLY A 150 25.70 1.63 -12.60
N ARG A 151 25.25 2.36 -13.61
CA ARG A 151 25.92 2.42 -14.94
C ARG A 151 27.09 3.38 -15.00
N THR A 152 27.10 4.44 -14.19
CA THR A 152 28.18 5.42 -14.13
C THR A 152 29.40 4.92 -13.36
N SER A 153 29.28 3.92 -12.52
CA SER A 153 30.42 3.38 -11.75
C SER A 153 31.26 2.34 -12.52
N THR A 154 30.71 1.78 -13.61
CA THR A 154 31.41 0.75 -14.41
C THR A 154 32.21 1.34 -15.60
N ALA A 155 32.00 2.60 -15.93
CA ALA A 155 32.68 3.29 -17.05
C ALA A 155 33.97 4.05 -16.62
N ALA A 156 34.36 3.99 -15.34
CA ALA A 156 35.52 4.68 -14.78
C ALA A 156 36.62 3.70 -14.26
N ARG A 157 36.72 2.52 -14.88
CA ARG A 157 37.85 1.59 -14.62
C ARG A 157 38.54 1.23 -15.91
#